data_31f9090fafb0b986f51dfa21357007ee
#
_entry.id   31f9090fafb0b986f51dfa21357007ee
#
_cell.length_a   1.000
_cell.length_b   1.000
_cell.length_c   1.000
_cell.angle_alpha   90.00
_cell.angle_beta   90.00
_cell.angle_gamma   90.00
#
_symmetry.space_group_name_H-M   'P 1'
#
loop_
_entity.id
_entity.type
_entity.pdbx_description
1 polymer ?
#
loop_
_entity_poly.entity_id
_entity_poly.type
_entity_poly.pdbx_seq_one_letter_code
_entity_poly.pdbx_strand_id
1 'polypeptide(L)'
;TGQLNVQLVYFRGFGECRASRFVRDTGELKNLMTKIDCRGGQTQIGKVLAHSLRETAREKVAALVYIGDAMEENVDELCAKAGELGLRGVPVFTFQEGRDSAAETAFREIARLSKGAWFRFDRSSADQLARLLSSIAVFATGGLRALEARGRAEDRLMIEHLSGKRQ
;
A
#
# COMPACT_ATOMS: atom_id res chain seq x y z
N THR A 1 -17.90 -0.34 14.57
CA THR A 1 -17.23 -0.94 13.42
C THR A 1 -17.23 0.07 12.28
N GLY A 2 -16.09 0.73 12.04
CA GLY A 2 -15.93 1.69 10.95
C GLY A 2 -16.07 0.99 9.60
N GLN A 3 -16.77 1.63 8.65
CA GLN A 3 -16.83 1.15 7.27
C GLN A 3 -15.50 1.46 6.56
N LEU A 4 -14.91 0.48 5.91
CA LEU A 4 -13.73 0.66 5.08
C LEU A 4 -14.15 1.24 3.72
N ASN A 5 -13.57 2.39 3.36
CA ASN A 5 -13.66 2.96 2.01
C ASN A 5 -12.35 2.67 1.28
N VAL A 6 -12.43 2.08 0.10
CA VAL A 6 -11.26 1.72 -0.71
C VAL A 6 -11.30 2.44 -2.03
N GLN A 7 -10.18 3.06 -2.41
CA GLN A 7 -9.95 3.60 -3.74
C GLN A 7 -8.93 2.73 -4.45
N LEU A 8 -9.24 2.30 -5.66
CA LEU A 8 -8.32 1.57 -6.51
C LEU A 8 -7.56 2.56 -7.38
N VAL A 9 -6.22 2.55 -7.26
CA VAL A 9 -5.32 3.32 -8.11
C VAL A 9 -4.50 2.34 -8.92
N TYR A 10 -4.41 2.55 -10.22
CA TYR A 10 -3.60 1.73 -11.10
C TYR A 10 -2.83 2.58 -12.10
N PHE A 11 -1.71 2.07 -12.56
CA PHE A 11 -0.95 2.64 -13.65
C PHE A 11 -0.60 1.57 -14.68
N ARG A 12 -0.42 1.99 -15.92
CA ARG A 12 -0.03 1.13 -17.03
C ARG A 12 0.58 1.96 -18.17
N GLY A 13 1.33 1.31 -19.06
CA GLY A 13 1.96 1.97 -20.20
C GLY A 13 2.92 3.09 -19.76
N PHE A 14 3.00 4.12 -20.59
CA PHE A 14 3.93 5.24 -20.40
C PHE A 14 3.17 6.50 -19.99
N GLY A 15 2.70 6.57 -18.76
CA GLY A 15 2.12 7.79 -18.19
C GLY A 15 0.66 7.72 -17.76
N GLU A 16 -0.03 6.61 -17.99
CA GLU A 16 -1.41 6.43 -17.51
C GLU A 16 -1.41 6.03 -16.04
N CYS A 17 -1.91 6.91 -15.19
CA CYS A 17 -2.20 6.62 -13.78
C CYS A 17 -3.63 7.10 -13.49
N ARG A 18 -4.49 6.19 -13.08
CA ARG A 18 -5.90 6.45 -12.85
C ARG A 18 -6.33 5.99 -11.48
N ALA A 19 -7.30 6.70 -10.89
CA ALA A 19 -7.95 6.35 -9.65
C ALA A 19 -9.45 6.14 -9.86
N SER A 20 -10.01 5.13 -9.19
CA SER A 20 -11.46 4.96 -9.10
C SER A 20 -12.07 5.98 -8.14
N ARG A 21 -13.38 6.03 -8.07
CA ARG A 21 -14.05 6.56 -6.87
C ARG A 21 -13.77 5.68 -5.66
N PHE A 22 -13.96 6.20 -4.45
CA PHE A 22 -13.98 5.38 -3.25
C PHE A 22 -15.20 4.46 -3.26
N VAL A 23 -15.00 3.19 -2.95
CA VAL A 23 -16.04 2.16 -2.88
C VAL A 23 -16.03 1.49 -1.51
N ARG A 24 -17.20 1.02 -1.08
CA ARG A 24 -17.38 0.33 0.21
C ARG A 24 -17.70 -1.15 0.04
N ASP A 25 -18.19 -1.51 -1.12
CA ASP A 25 -18.62 -2.86 -1.44
C ASP A 25 -17.47 -3.65 -2.09
N THR A 26 -17.20 -4.85 -1.58
CA THR A 26 -16.13 -5.73 -2.08
C THR A 26 -16.41 -6.26 -3.47
N GLY A 27 -17.67 -6.46 -3.83
CA GLY A 27 -18.08 -6.87 -5.17
C GLY A 27 -17.83 -5.77 -6.19
N GLU A 28 -18.11 -4.52 -5.81
CA GLU A 28 -17.80 -3.37 -6.65
C GLU A 28 -16.28 -3.20 -6.85
N LEU A 29 -15.48 -3.35 -5.80
CA LEU A 29 -14.03 -3.32 -5.89
C LEU A 29 -13.50 -4.42 -6.83
N LYS A 30 -14.01 -5.65 -6.69
CA LYS A 30 -13.66 -6.76 -7.58
C LYS A 30 -14.01 -6.44 -9.03
N ASN A 31 -15.19 -5.89 -9.29
CA ASN A 31 -15.61 -5.49 -10.64
C ASN A 31 -14.73 -4.39 -11.24
N LEU A 32 -14.25 -3.46 -10.42
CA LEU A 32 -13.27 -2.45 -10.87
C LEU A 32 -11.95 -3.10 -11.25
N MET A 33 -11.43 -4.02 -10.41
CA MET A 33 -10.17 -4.72 -10.67
C MET A 33 -10.22 -5.57 -11.94
N THR A 34 -11.32 -6.27 -12.21
CA THR A 34 -11.46 -7.11 -13.41
C THR A 34 -11.55 -6.35 -14.73
N LYS A 35 -11.82 -5.03 -14.67
CA LYS A 35 -11.86 -4.16 -15.86
C LYS A 35 -10.50 -3.56 -16.23
N ILE A 36 -9.47 -3.80 -15.41
CA ILE A 36 -8.13 -3.28 -15.66
C ILE A 36 -7.38 -4.27 -16.52
N ASP A 37 -7.06 -3.85 -17.74
CA ASP A 37 -6.14 -4.60 -18.60
C ASP A 37 -4.70 -4.34 -18.18
N CYS A 38 -3.94 -5.42 -17.99
CA CYS A 38 -2.51 -5.32 -17.77
C CYS A 38 -1.83 -4.93 -19.08
N ARG A 39 -1.10 -3.82 -19.07
CA ARG A 39 -0.24 -3.37 -20.17
C ARG A 39 1.15 -3.09 -19.62
N GLY A 40 2.16 -3.64 -20.28
CA GLY A 40 3.55 -3.32 -19.95
C GLY A 40 3.81 -1.82 -20.08
N GLY A 41 4.82 -1.32 -19.38
CA GLY A 41 5.20 0.09 -19.38
C GLY A 41 6.18 0.37 -18.25
N GLN A 42 6.38 1.65 -17.95
CA GLN A 42 7.21 2.08 -16.82
C GLN A 42 6.42 2.15 -15.53
N THR A 43 7.10 1.96 -14.41
CA THR A 43 6.51 2.19 -13.09
C THR A 43 6.16 3.67 -12.91
N GLN A 44 5.11 3.92 -12.14
CA GLN A 44 4.60 5.28 -11.87
C GLN A 44 4.27 5.42 -10.39
N ILE A 45 5.14 4.90 -9.54
CA ILE A 45 5.02 4.90 -8.08
C ILE A 45 4.90 6.33 -7.56
N GLY A 46 5.73 7.24 -8.09
CA GLY A 46 5.72 8.65 -7.72
C GLY A 46 4.36 9.34 -7.97
N LYS A 47 3.63 8.93 -9.03
CA LYS A 47 2.27 9.42 -9.28
C LYS A 47 1.26 8.89 -8.28
N VAL A 48 1.39 7.62 -7.88
CA VAL A 48 0.53 7.00 -6.86
C VAL A 48 0.74 7.67 -5.51
N LEU A 49 2.00 7.90 -5.09
CA LEU A 49 2.31 8.60 -3.84
C LEU A 49 1.78 10.04 -3.86
N ALA A 50 1.99 10.77 -4.97
CA ALA A 50 1.48 12.13 -5.14
C ALA A 50 -0.06 12.18 -5.15
N HIS A 51 -0.73 11.18 -5.74
CA HIS A 51 -2.18 11.05 -5.67
C HIS A 51 -2.65 10.89 -4.22
N SER A 52 -2.03 10.00 -3.46
CA SER A 52 -2.35 9.78 -2.05
C SER A 52 -2.15 11.02 -1.17
N LEU A 53 -1.11 11.83 -1.47
CA LEU A 53 -0.91 13.14 -0.83
C LEU A 53 -2.06 14.11 -1.12
N ARG A 54 -2.56 14.14 -2.35
CA ARG A 54 -3.71 14.99 -2.72
C ARG A 54 -5.01 14.51 -2.06
N GLU A 55 -5.24 13.21 -2.04
CA GLU A 55 -6.44 12.64 -1.40
C GLU A 55 -6.43 12.93 0.11
N THR A 56 -5.30 12.71 0.79
CA THR A 56 -5.20 12.97 2.24
C THR A 56 -5.31 14.46 2.62
N ALA A 57 -5.07 15.36 1.65
CA ALA A 57 -5.32 16.79 1.85
C ALA A 57 -6.82 17.15 1.80
N ARG A 58 -7.64 16.30 1.19
CA ARG A 58 -9.11 16.46 1.10
C ARG A 58 -9.82 15.74 2.25
N GLU A 59 -9.46 14.48 2.46
CA GLU A 59 -9.98 13.63 3.50
C GLU A 59 -8.89 12.66 3.95
N LYS A 60 -8.83 12.38 5.25
CA LYS A 60 -7.78 11.53 5.82
C LYS A 60 -7.76 10.15 5.16
N VAL A 61 -6.64 9.83 4.54
CA VAL A 61 -6.30 8.47 4.09
C VAL A 61 -5.69 7.71 5.27
N ALA A 62 -6.25 6.55 5.61
CA ALA A 62 -5.78 5.76 6.75
C ALA A 62 -4.51 4.96 6.44
N ALA A 63 -4.37 4.49 5.21
CA ALA A 63 -3.20 3.75 4.73
C ALA A 63 -3.18 3.71 3.19
N LEU A 64 -1.98 3.58 2.62
CA LEU A 64 -1.76 3.24 1.22
C LEU A 64 -1.20 1.82 1.13
N VAL A 65 -1.79 0.99 0.28
CA VAL A 65 -1.24 -0.31 -0.11
C VAL A 65 -0.71 -0.20 -1.54
N TYR A 66 0.58 -0.49 -1.70
CA TYR A 66 1.23 -0.56 -3.01
C TYR A 66 1.68 -1.99 -3.30
N ILE A 67 1.34 -2.51 -4.46
CA ILE A 67 1.73 -3.85 -4.92
C ILE A 67 2.47 -3.69 -6.25
N GLY A 68 3.68 -4.23 -6.34
CA GLY A 68 4.49 -4.13 -7.57
C GLY A 68 5.66 -5.09 -7.57
N ASP A 69 6.32 -5.20 -8.71
CA ASP A 69 7.41 -6.14 -8.98
C ASP A 69 8.71 -5.47 -9.43
N ALA A 70 8.65 -4.22 -9.89
CA ALA A 70 9.78 -3.47 -10.43
C ALA A 70 9.79 -2.01 -9.95
N MET A 71 10.93 -1.34 -10.16
CA MET A 71 11.11 0.08 -9.89
C MET A 71 12.17 0.66 -10.83
N GLU A 72 11.79 1.71 -11.57
CA GLU A 72 12.63 2.37 -12.57
C GLU A 72 12.70 3.89 -12.36
N GLU A 73 12.10 4.37 -11.28
CA GLU A 73 11.99 5.81 -10.97
C GLU A 73 13.14 6.30 -10.08
N ASN A 74 13.28 7.61 -9.95
CA ASN A 74 14.23 8.21 -9.03
C ASN A 74 13.85 7.92 -7.57
N VAL A 75 14.70 7.21 -6.84
CA VAL A 75 14.44 6.76 -5.46
C VAL A 75 14.31 7.95 -4.51
N ASP A 76 15.10 9.01 -4.68
CA ASP A 76 15.08 10.17 -3.78
C ASP A 76 13.74 10.91 -3.88
N GLU A 77 13.17 11.02 -5.09
CA GLU A 77 11.85 11.62 -5.27
C GLU A 77 10.73 10.78 -4.65
N LEU A 78 10.83 9.45 -4.74
CA LEU A 78 9.89 8.53 -4.09
C LEU A 78 10.00 8.64 -2.57
N CYS A 79 11.23 8.68 -2.04
CA CYS A 79 11.51 8.83 -0.61
C CYS A 79 10.98 10.16 -0.05
N ALA A 80 11.13 11.27 -0.78
CA ALA A 80 10.58 12.56 -0.37
C ALA A 80 9.06 12.50 -0.21
N LYS A 81 8.34 11.94 -1.20
CA LYS A 81 6.88 11.78 -1.12
C LYS A 81 6.44 10.81 -0.01
N ALA A 82 7.18 9.71 0.19
CA ALA A 82 6.92 8.76 1.25
C ALA A 82 7.10 9.40 2.64
N GLY A 83 8.15 10.19 2.83
CA GLY A 83 8.38 10.96 4.05
C GLY A 83 7.25 11.94 4.34
N GLU A 84 6.76 12.66 3.32
CA GLU A 84 5.60 13.56 3.45
C GLU A 84 4.32 12.80 3.84
N LEU A 85 4.06 11.62 3.25
CA LEU A 85 2.96 10.76 3.68
C LEU A 85 3.10 10.33 5.15
N GLY A 86 4.32 9.97 5.57
CA GLY A 86 4.62 9.62 6.96
C GLY A 86 4.36 10.77 7.94
N LEU A 87 4.70 12.01 7.58
CA LEU A 87 4.41 13.21 8.37
C LEU A 87 2.91 13.48 8.48
N ARG A 88 2.14 13.14 7.44
CA ARG A 88 0.67 13.24 7.44
C ARG A 88 -0.03 12.06 8.11
N GLY A 89 0.72 11.09 8.63
CA GLY A 89 0.19 9.90 9.31
C GLY A 89 -0.46 8.89 8.36
N VAL A 90 0.02 8.81 7.10
CA VAL A 90 -0.40 7.84 6.09
C VAL A 90 0.71 6.81 5.89
N PRO A 91 0.67 5.66 6.59
CA PRO A 91 1.64 4.59 6.36
C PRO A 91 1.45 3.98 4.97
N VAL A 92 2.56 3.68 4.30
CA VAL A 92 2.56 2.96 3.03
C VAL A 92 3.01 1.53 3.27
N PHE A 93 2.14 0.59 2.96
CA PHE A 93 2.44 -0.84 2.98
C PHE A 93 2.81 -1.28 1.58
N THR A 94 4.07 -1.65 1.39
CA THR A 94 4.59 -2.08 0.09
C THR A 94 4.68 -3.60 0.03
N PHE A 95 4.10 -4.16 -1.01
CA PHE A 95 4.12 -5.60 -1.32
C PHE A 95 4.90 -5.82 -2.59
N GLN A 96 6.01 -6.53 -2.49
CA GLN A 96 6.86 -6.83 -3.62
C GLN A 96 6.62 -8.24 -4.13
N GLU A 97 6.21 -8.38 -5.40
CA GLU A 97 6.26 -9.64 -6.11
C GLU A 97 7.66 -9.86 -6.68
N GLY A 98 8.19 -11.08 -6.54
CA GLY A 98 9.50 -11.41 -7.09
C GLY A 98 10.71 -10.92 -6.27
N ARG A 99 11.87 -10.77 -6.94
CA ARG A 99 13.17 -10.57 -6.28
C ARG A 99 14.01 -9.45 -6.89
N ASP A 100 13.40 -8.48 -7.54
CA ASP A 100 14.13 -7.31 -8.04
C ASP A 100 14.75 -6.52 -6.89
N SER A 101 16.07 -6.34 -6.90
CA SER A 101 16.80 -5.71 -5.80
C SER A 101 16.63 -4.19 -5.75
N ALA A 102 16.41 -3.55 -6.90
CA ALA A 102 16.15 -2.12 -6.96
C ALA A 102 14.75 -1.82 -6.40
N ALA A 103 13.76 -2.63 -6.77
CA ALA A 103 12.42 -2.56 -6.19
C ALA A 103 12.43 -2.81 -4.68
N GLU A 104 13.19 -3.83 -4.21
CA GLU A 104 13.30 -4.10 -2.77
C GLU A 104 13.82 -2.91 -2.01
N THR A 105 14.92 -2.32 -2.47
CA THR A 105 15.54 -1.15 -1.84
C THR A 105 14.56 0.02 -1.77
N ALA A 106 13.93 0.36 -2.87
CA ALA A 106 12.97 1.46 -2.94
C ALA A 106 11.73 1.21 -2.08
N PHE A 107 11.16 0.01 -2.12
CA PHE A 107 9.94 -0.32 -1.38
C PHE A 107 10.17 -0.37 0.13
N ARG A 108 11.33 -0.85 0.58
CA ARG A 108 11.72 -0.79 2.00
C ARG A 108 11.86 0.66 2.48
N GLU A 109 12.50 1.53 1.70
CA GLU A 109 12.68 2.94 2.05
C GLU A 109 11.34 3.69 2.06
N ILE A 110 10.47 3.46 1.08
CA ILE A 110 9.12 4.04 1.06
C ILE A 110 8.34 3.62 2.32
N ALA A 111 8.35 2.33 2.65
CA ALA A 111 7.68 1.81 3.84
C ALA A 111 8.26 2.42 5.12
N ARG A 112 9.58 2.46 5.25
CA ARG A 112 10.28 3.02 6.43
C ARG A 112 9.94 4.51 6.63
N LEU A 113 10.08 5.33 5.60
CA LEU A 113 9.86 6.77 5.69
C LEU A 113 8.41 7.15 5.94
N SER A 114 7.48 6.36 5.41
CA SER A 114 6.04 6.55 5.65
C SER A 114 5.53 5.92 6.96
N LYS A 115 6.40 5.24 7.72
CA LYS A 115 6.05 4.48 8.93
C LYS A 115 5.08 3.31 8.67
N GLY A 116 5.16 2.72 7.49
CA GLY A 116 4.44 1.52 7.09
C GLY A 116 5.29 0.25 7.24
N ALA A 117 5.10 -0.72 6.35
CA ALA A 117 5.84 -1.98 6.34
C ALA A 117 6.03 -2.50 4.91
N TRP A 118 7.13 -3.21 4.68
CA TRP A 118 7.40 -3.91 3.45
C TRP A 118 7.24 -5.41 3.63
N PHE A 119 6.62 -6.06 2.64
CA PHE A 119 6.44 -7.50 2.58
C PHE A 119 6.80 -8.03 1.19
N ARG A 120 7.44 -9.19 1.14
CA ARG A 120 7.62 -9.93 -0.10
C ARG A 120 6.54 -11.00 -0.19
N PHE A 121 6.03 -11.22 -1.39
CA PHE A 121 5.14 -12.32 -1.69
C PHE A 121 5.49 -12.93 -3.06
N ASP A 122 4.99 -14.11 -3.31
CA ASP A 122 5.02 -14.80 -4.59
C ASP A 122 3.62 -15.34 -4.92
N ARG A 123 3.47 -15.89 -6.11
CA ARG A 123 2.17 -16.43 -6.56
C ARG A 123 1.66 -17.59 -5.70
N SER A 124 2.54 -18.31 -5.01
CA SER A 124 2.18 -19.40 -4.09
C SER A 124 1.70 -18.87 -2.73
N SER A 125 1.92 -17.59 -2.43
CA SER A 125 1.65 -16.95 -1.14
C SER A 125 0.37 -16.10 -1.14
N ALA A 126 -0.57 -16.35 -2.06
CA ALA A 126 -1.81 -15.56 -2.18
C ALA A 126 -2.60 -15.47 -0.86
N ASP A 127 -2.65 -16.57 -0.09
CA ASP A 127 -3.32 -16.60 1.21
C ASP A 127 -2.61 -15.72 2.25
N GLN A 128 -1.27 -15.69 2.23
CA GLN A 128 -0.50 -14.80 3.11
C GLN A 128 -0.77 -13.33 2.77
N LEU A 129 -0.75 -12.98 1.49
CA LEU A 129 -1.11 -11.64 1.03
C LEU A 129 -2.52 -11.25 1.49
N ALA A 130 -3.51 -12.12 1.31
CA ALA A 130 -4.89 -11.88 1.74
C ALA A 130 -4.99 -11.64 3.25
N ARG A 131 -4.26 -12.42 4.08
CA ARG A 131 -4.23 -12.23 5.53
C ARG A 131 -3.58 -10.90 5.94
N LEU A 132 -2.47 -10.51 5.31
CA LEU A 132 -1.82 -9.22 5.55
C LEU A 132 -2.70 -8.04 5.14
N LEU A 133 -3.35 -8.12 3.97
CA LEU A 133 -4.32 -7.11 3.54
C LEU A 133 -5.50 -6.98 4.52
N SER A 134 -5.97 -8.11 5.08
CA SER A 134 -6.98 -8.11 6.13
C SER A 134 -6.49 -7.38 7.39
N SER A 135 -5.22 -7.53 7.78
CA SER A 135 -4.64 -6.79 8.91
C SER A 135 -4.56 -5.29 8.62
N ILE A 136 -4.18 -4.91 7.42
CA ILE A 136 -4.17 -3.49 7.02
C ILE A 136 -5.59 -2.90 7.06
N ALA A 137 -6.60 -3.63 6.60
CA ALA A 137 -8.00 -3.20 6.67
C ALA A 137 -8.47 -2.97 8.12
N VAL A 138 -8.10 -3.85 9.05
CA VAL A 138 -8.39 -3.69 10.48
C VAL A 138 -7.65 -2.48 11.05
N PHE A 139 -6.38 -2.31 10.70
CA PHE A 139 -5.61 -1.13 11.09
C PHE A 139 -6.25 0.17 10.57
N ALA A 140 -6.65 0.20 9.31
CA ALA A 140 -7.25 1.39 8.69
C ALA A 140 -8.58 1.81 9.34
N THR A 141 -9.33 0.86 9.91
CA THR A 141 -10.63 1.12 10.53
C THR A 141 -10.57 1.33 12.05
N GLY A 142 -9.58 0.77 12.74
CA GLY A 142 -9.54 0.78 14.20
C GLY A 142 -8.15 0.98 14.81
N GLY A 143 -7.13 1.23 14.00
CA GLY A 143 -5.75 1.48 14.43
C GLY A 143 -5.09 0.27 15.09
N LEU A 144 -4.00 0.53 15.82
CA LEU A 144 -3.24 -0.52 16.52
C LEU A 144 -4.08 -1.30 17.54
N ARG A 145 -4.98 -0.61 18.26
CA ARG A 145 -5.86 -1.27 19.25
C ARG A 145 -6.75 -2.35 18.62
N ALA A 146 -7.22 -2.14 17.40
CA ALA A 146 -8.04 -3.14 16.71
C ALA A 146 -7.21 -4.36 16.29
N LEU A 147 -5.96 -4.17 15.89
CA LEU A 147 -5.03 -5.27 15.63
C LEU A 147 -4.72 -6.08 16.89
N GLU A 148 -4.42 -5.40 18.00
CA GLU A 148 -4.18 -6.02 19.31
C GLU A 148 -5.39 -6.85 19.77
N ALA A 149 -6.59 -6.30 19.64
CA ALA A 149 -7.83 -6.98 20.02
C ALA A 149 -8.12 -8.21 19.15
N ARG A 150 -7.79 -8.18 17.86
CA ARG A 150 -7.96 -9.33 16.96
C ARG A 150 -6.91 -10.41 17.18
N GLY A 151 -5.65 -10.03 17.39
CA GLY A 151 -4.55 -10.86 17.89
C GLY A 151 -4.09 -12.01 16.98
N ARG A 152 -4.31 -11.94 15.66
CA ARG A 152 -3.82 -12.93 14.70
C ARG A 152 -2.31 -12.82 14.53
N ALA A 153 -1.67 -13.83 13.93
CA ALA A 153 -0.22 -13.82 13.69
C ALA A 153 0.21 -12.62 12.82
N GLU A 154 -0.55 -12.35 11.77
CA GLU A 154 -0.29 -11.21 10.85
C GLU A 154 -0.53 -9.86 11.54
N ASP A 155 -1.45 -9.77 12.50
CA ASP A 155 -1.68 -8.56 13.30
C ASP A 155 -0.48 -8.24 14.17
N ARG A 156 0.08 -9.25 14.83
CA ARG A 156 1.30 -9.12 15.65
C ARG A 156 2.49 -8.67 14.80
N LEU A 157 2.67 -9.29 13.63
CA LEU A 157 3.70 -8.89 12.68
C LEU A 157 3.52 -7.42 12.26
N MET A 158 2.30 -7.00 11.96
CA MET A 158 1.97 -5.63 11.60
C MET A 158 2.27 -4.64 12.74
N ILE A 159 1.90 -4.99 13.97
CA ILE A 159 2.18 -4.17 15.16
C ILE A 159 3.68 -4.02 15.38
N GLU A 160 4.48 -5.07 15.21
CA GLU A 160 5.94 -5.02 15.33
C GLU A 160 6.55 -4.01 14.34
N HIS A 161 6.10 -4.03 13.08
CA HIS A 161 6.55 -3.08 12.06
C HIS A 161 6.13 -1.64 12.37
N LEU A 162 4.86 -1.43 12.69
CA LEU A 162 4.30 -0.11 12.97
C LEU A 162 4.85 0.52 14.27
N SER A 163 5.27 -0.31 15.24
CA SER A 163 5.85 0.13 16.51
C SER A 163 7.37 0.38 16.43
N GLY A 164 7.99 0.22 15.25
CA GLY A 164 9.43 0.42 15.04
C GLY A 164 10.32 -0.65 15.70
N LYS A 165 9.77 -1.79 16.12
CA LYS A 165 10.52 -2.89 16.76
C LYS A 165 11.25 -3.80 15.78
N ARG A 166 11.02 -3.64 14.48
CA ARG A 166 11.77 -4.27 13.39
C ARG A 166 12.13 -3.21 12.34
N GLN A 167 13.34 -2.72 12.42
CA GLN A 167 14.05 -2.05 11.32
C GLN A 167 15.19 -2.94 10.83
#